data_7976df9ac2fb8984ecb22b6b7ef20ea5
#
_entry.id   7976df9ac2fb8984ecb22b6b7ef20ea5
#
_cell.length_a   1.000
_cell.length_b   1.000
_cell.length_c   1.000
_cell.angle_alpha   90.00
_cell.angle_beta   90.00
_cell.angle_gamma   90.00
#
_symmetry.space_group_name_H-M   'P 1'
#
loop_
_entity.id
_entity.type
_entity.pdbx_description
1 polymer ?
#
loop_
_entity_poly.entity_id
_entity_poly.type
_entity_poly.pdbx_seq_one_letter_code
_entity_poly.pdbx_strand_id
1 'polypeptide(L)'
;MKLIPTEYQEIEAVYRSVVDKKAKCLCVFSAVGDEGTSSISICLARRLQTIDKKVLLIDLNSYNPMSLDWLEDQMDEHGWSFDDISCQLYTKPTKQFDFLTVKELKQGAQVREFGILQQAILMLEQEFTYIIFDMPPLMQNNRQNIPLHVISSATDMAILNVALGINNEEQVQISVDKVKKANFKYIEVVVSQFALPPLGPRLIESIEHKLKCFPWLKVKLITAIKKQNWLFKAV
;
A
#
# COMPACT_ATOMS: atom_id res chain seq x y z
N MET A 1 -2.51 -12.65 4.87
CA MET A 1 -2.73 -11.18 4.79
C MET A 1 -4.24 -10.89 4.74
N LYS A 2 -4.75 -9.92 5.51
CA LYS A 2 -6.19 -9.55 5.48
C LYS A 2 -6.42 -8.62 4.29
N LEU A 3 -7.17 -9.08 3.29
CA LEU A 3 -7.50 -8.28 2.11
C LEU A 3 -8.65 -7.32 2.41
N ILE A 4 -8.54 -6.10 1.93
CA ILE A 4 -9.58 -5.07 2.02
C ILE A 4 -10.56 -5.30 0.87
N PRO A 5 -11.88 -5.27 1.09
CA PRO A 5 -12.86 -5.30 0.01
C PRO A 5 -12.70 -4.09 -0.93
N THR A 6 -12.85 -4.32 -2.24
CA THR A 6 -12.67 -3.27 -3.27
C THR A 6 -13.74 -2.19 -3.24
N GLU A 7 -14.87 -2.45 -2.55
CA GLU A 7 -16.02 -1.54 -2.44
C GLU A 7 -15.87 -0.50 -1.32
N TYR A 8 -14.75 -0.49 -0.59
CA TYR A 8 -14.53 0.54 0.43
C TYR A 8 -14.42 1.93 -0.20
N GLN A 9 -15.07 2.93 0.45
CA GLN A 9 -15.13 4.31 -0.06
C GLN A 9 -13.76 4.95 -0.23
N GLU A 10 -12.82 4.60 0.63
CA GLU A 10 -11.43 5.08 0.57
C GLU A 10 -10.72 4.61 -0.70
N ILE A 11 -10.90 3.35 -1.07
CA ILE A 11 -10.34 2.80 -2.31
C ILE A 11 -10.99 3.43 -3.54
N GLU A 12 -12.29 3.66 -3.50
CA GLU A 12 -13.02 4.34 -4.58
C GLU A 12 -12.55 5.79 -4.74
N ALA A 13 -12.26 6.50 -3.65
CA ALA A 13 -11.72 7.85 -3.69
C ALA A 13 -10.32 7.87 -4.34
N VAL A 14 -9.44 6.94 -3.96
CA VAL A 14 -8.10 6.80 -4.58
C VAL A 14 -8.24 6.44 -6.06
N TYR A 15 -9.10 5.49 -6.41
CA TYR A 15 -9.37 5.10 -7.79
C TYR A 15 -9.81 6.30 -8.64
N ARG A 16 -10.74 7.12 -8.16
CA ARG A 16 -11.18 8.34 -8.84
C ARG A 16 -10.03 9.32 -9.04
N SER A 17 -9.24 9.55 -8.01
CA SER A 17 -8.09 10.43 -8.10
C SER A 17 -7.08 9.96 -9.16
N VAL A 18 -6.81 8.65 -9.24
CA VAL A 18 -5.94 8.05 -10.27
C VAL A 18 -6.50 8.30 -11.66
N VAL A 19 -7.80 8.05 -11.87
CA VAL A 19 -8.46 8.23 -13.18
C VAL A 19 -8.52 9.70 -13.59
N ASP A 20 -8.93 10.58 -12.69
CA ASP A 20 -9.07 12.03 -12.96
C ASP A 20 -7.73 12.68 -13.32
N LYS A 21 -6.65 12.26 -12.63
CA LYS A 21 -5.28 12.74 -12.88
C LYS A 21 -4.62 12.03 -14.06
N LYS A 22 -5.25 11.00 -14.61
CA LYS A 22 -4.69 10.15 -15.68
C LYS A 22 -3.33 9.56 -15.30
N ALA A 23 -3.15 9.26 -14.00
CA ALA A 23 -1.93 8.67 -13.50
C ALA A 23 -1.90 7.18 -13.87
N LYS A 24 -0.80 6.74 -14.49
CA LYS A 24 -0.60 5.35 -14.92
C LYS A 24 0.36 4.59 -14.02
N CYS A 25 1.39 5.28 -13.56
CA CYS A 25 2.42 4.70 -12.72
C CYS A 25 2.32 5.26 -11.30
N LEU A 26 2.04 4.40 -10.33
CA LEU A 26 1.67 4.75 -8.96
C LEU A 26 2.65 4.16 -7.97
N CYS A 27 2.99 4.89 -6.91
CA CYS A 27 3.77 4.40 -5.78
C CYS A 27 2.94 4.46 -4.51
N VAL A 28 2.81 3.36 -3.78
CA VAL A 28 2.11 3.30 -2.50
C VAL A 28 3.14 3.19 -1.38
N PHE A 29 3.10 4.14 -0.45
CA PHE A 29 4.04 4.25 0.65
C PHE A 29 3.35 4.14 2.00
N SER A 30 4.11 3.70 2.99
CA SER A 30 3.81 3.84 4.41
C SER A 30 4.86 4.70 5.10
N ALA A 31 4.59 5.16 6.32
CA ALA A 31 5.55 5.91 7.11
C ALA A 31 6.57 4.99 7.80
N VAL A 32 6.10 4.03 8.59
CA VAL A 32 6.94 3.19 9.47
C VAL A 32 6.88 1.70 9.16
N GLY A 33 5.83 1.22 8.50
CA GLY A 33 5.52 -0.19 8.23
C GLY A 33 4.27 -0.65 9.00
N ASP A 34 3.72 -1.80 8.56
CA ASP A 34 2.52 -2.41 9.14
C ASP A 34 1.23 -1.57 9.06
N GLU A 35 1.23 -0.49 8.28
CA GLU A 35 0.05 0.34 8.02
C GLU A 35 -0.94 -0.27 7.01
N GLY A 36 -0.66 -1.45 6.49
CA GLY A 36 -1.51 -2.12 5.50
C GLY A 36 -1.31 -1.63 4.06
N THR A 37 -0.16 -1.06 3.74
CA THR A 37 0.20 -0.51 2.43
C THR A 37 0.04 -1.54 1.32
N SER A 38 0.59 -2.75 1.52
CA SER A 38 0.45 -3.85 0.56
C SER A 38 -1.01 -4.27 0.33
N SER A 39 -1.85 -4.19 1.38
CA SER A 39 -3.30 -4.45 1.24
C SER A 39 -3.98 -3.40 0.37
N ILE A 40 -3.59 -2.12 0.50
CA ILE A 40 -4.08 -1.03 -0.37
C ILE A 40 -3.58 -1.22 -1.80
N SER A 41 -2.30 -1.55 -1.99
CA SER A 41 -1.71 -1.79 -3.31
C SER A 41 -2.45 -2.90 -4.07
N ILE A 42 -2.73 -4.03 -3.42
CA ILE A 42 -3.50 -5.13 -3.99
C ILE A 42 -4.95 -4.73 -4.27
N CYS A 43 -5.59 -4.03 -3.32
CA CYS A 43 -6.97 -3.61 -3.48
C CYS A 43 -7.13 -2.64 -4.65
N LEU A 44 -6.20 -1.69 -4.78
CA LEU A 44 -6.17 -0.75 -5.90
C LEU A 44 -5.89 -1.46 -7.23
N ALA A 45 -4.97 -2.43 -7.26
CA ALA A 45 -4.70 -3.24 -8.45
C ALA A 45 -5.97 -3.98 -8.92
N ARG A 46 -6.68 -4.63 -8.00
CA ARG A 46 -7.96 -5.29 -8.29
C ARG A 46 -9.01 -4.31 -8.80
N ARG A 47 -9.12 -3.15 -8.17
CA ARG A 47 -10.11 -2.13 -8.56
C ARG A 47 -9.84 -1.56 -9.95
N LEU A 48 -8.59 -1.37 -10.31
CA LEU A 48 -8.19 -0.89 -11.64
C LEU A 48 -8.38 -1.97 -12.72
N GLN A 49 -8.19 -3.24 -12.39
CA GLN A 49 -8.39 -4.37 -13.29
C GLN A 49 -9.86 -4.60 -13.70
N THR A 50 -10.85 -4.14 -12.92
CA THR A 50 -12.27 -4.36 -13.23
C THR A 50 -12.77 -3.69 -14.53
N ILE A 51 -11.91 -3.01 -15.28
CA ILE A 51 -12.26 -2.23 -16.50
C ILE A 51 -11.49 -2.75 -17.72
N ASP A 52 -11.25 -4.03 -17.82
CA ASP A 52 -10.46 -4.66 -18.91
C ASP A 52 -9.10 -3.98 -19.15
N LYS A 53 -8.47 -3.51 -18.08
CA LYS A 53 -7.16 -2.87 -18.14
C LYS A 53 -6.13 -3.81 -17.53
N LYS A 54 -5.02 -4.00 -18.22
CA LYS A 54 -3.90 -4.76 -17.68
C LYS A 54 -3.22 -3.96 -16.58
N VAL A 55 -3.07 -4.56 -15.41
CA VAL A 55 -2.45 -3.96 -14.23
C VAL A 55 -1.25 -4.81 -13.82
N LEU A 56 -0.11 -4.17 -13.61
CA LEU A 56 1.07 -4.77 -13.03
C LEU A 56 1.28 -4.23 -11.62
N LEU A 57 1.34 -5.13 -10.64
CA LEU A 57 1.74 -4.83 -9.27
C LEU A 57 3.19 -5.27 -9.06
N ILE A 58 4.06 -4.34 -8.69
CA ILE A 58 5.47 -4.59 -8.42
C ILE A 58 5.72 -4.38 -6.92
N ASP A 59 6.03 -5.45 -6.22
CA ASP A 59 6.45 -5.39 -4.82
C ASP A 59 7.94 -5.03 -4.74
N LEU A 60 8.23 -3.84 -4.23
CA LEU A 60 9.58 -3.36 -3.93
C LEU A 60 9.84 -3.27 -2.42
N ASN A 61 8.90 -3.76 -1.60
CA ASN A 61 8.99 -3.69 -0.16
C ASN A 61 9.91 -4.78 0.41
N SER A 62 11.20 -4.53 0.37
CA SER A 62 12.21 -5.44 0.94
C SER A 62 12.14 -5.58 2.46
N TYR A 63 11.45 -4.66 3.16
CA TYR A 63 11.27 -4.70 4.61
C TYR A 63 10.26 -5.76 5.02
N ASN A 64 9.12 -5.82 4.33
CA ASN A 64 8.08 -6.81 4.55
C ASN A 64 7.49 -7.26 3.19
N PRO A 65 8.21 -8.14 2.45
CA PRO A 65 7.79 -8.57 1.13
C PRO A 65 6.41 -9.22 1.15
N MET A 66 5.61 -8.95 0.12
CA MET A 66 4.29 -9.56 -0.02
C MET A 66 4.41 -11.09 -0.02
N SER A 67 3.63 -11.73 0.86
CA SER A 67 3.39 -13.16 0.81
C SER A 67 1.98 -13.38 0.28
N LEU A 68 1.92 -13.93 -0.92
CA LEU A 68 0.68 -14.28 -1.58
C LEU A 68 0.64 -15.81 -1.66
N ASP A 69 -0.17 -16.43 -0.79
CA ASP A 69 -0.24 -17.91 -0.60
C ASP A 69 -0.44 -18.69 -1.93
N TRP A 70 -0.99 -18.02 -2.95
CA TRP A 70 -1.25 -18.57 -4.26
C TRP A 70 -0.11 -18.33 -5.28
N LEU A 71 0.99 -17.69 -4.88
CA LEU A 71 2.19 -17.46 -5.69
C LEU A 71 3.41 -18.27 -5.22
N GLU A 72 3.36 -18.85 -4.02
CA GLU A 72 4.52 -19.54 -3.40
C GLU A 72 5.01 -20.74 -4.20
N ASP A 73 4.15 -21.37 -5.01
CA ASP A 73 4.51 -22.53 -5.85
C ASP A 73 5.19 -22.17 -7.19
N GLN A 74 5.41 -20.88 -7.49
CA GLN A 74 5.90 -20.39 -8.78
C GLN A 74 7.11 -19.47 -8.67
N MET A 75 8.01 -19.70 -7.73
CA MET A 75 9.26 -18.92 -7.67
C MET A 75 10.14 -19.28 -8.87
N ASP A 76 10.50 -18.28 -9.67
CA ASP A 76 11.39 -18.45 -10.81
C ASP A 76 12.84 -18.29 -10.36
N GLU A 77 13.69 -19.30 -10.68
CA GLU A 77 15.13 -19.27 -10.36
C GLU A 77 15.87 -18.16 -11.12
N HIS A 78 15.31 -17.63 -12.21
CA HIS A 78 15.98 -16.67 -13.09
C HIS A 78 15.95 -15.24 -12.55
N GLY A 79 14.97 -14.88 -11.71
CA GLY A 79 14.80 -13.53 -11.16
C GLY A 79 14.61 -12.46 -12.25
N TRP A 80 14.28 -11.23 -11.87
CA TRP A 80 14.03 -10.11 -12.77
C TRP A 80 14.86 -8.87 -12.38
N SER A 81 15.02 -7.92 -13.30
CA SER A 81 15.68 -6.63 -13.06
C SER A 81 15.10 -5.56 -13.95
N PHE A 82 15.29 -4.28 -13.59
CA PHE A 82 14.77 -3.17 -14.38
C PHE A 82 15.58 -2.89 -15.65
N ASP A 83 16.79 -3.37 -15.76
CA ASP A 83 17.65 -3.24 -16.94
C ASP A 83 17.44 -4.36 -17.96
N ASP A 84 16.74 -5.44 -17.58
CA ASP A 84 16.43 -6.58 -18.43
C ASP A 84 14.95 -6.98 -18.25
N ILE A 85 14.05 -6.02 -18.46
CA ILE A 85 12.61 -6.29 -18.45
C ILE A 85 12.16 -6.76 -19.83
N SER A 86 12.23 -8.06 -20.08
CA SER A 86 11.39 -8.69 -21.08
C SER A 86 10.07 -9.06 -20.40
N CYS A 87 9.07 -8.18 -20.52
CA CYS A 87 7.81 -8.24 -19.77
C CYS A 87 7.08 -9.59 -19.84
N GLN A 88 7.26 -10.36 -20.90
CA GLN A 88 6.59 -11.64 -21.10
C GLN A 88 7.19 -12.79 -20.29
N LEU A 89 8.43 -12.66 -19.80
CA LEU A 89 9.15 -13.78 -19.19
C LEU A 89 9.10 -13.78 -17.65
N TYR A 90 8.82 -12.63 -17.01
CA TYR A 90 9.01 -12.47 -15.56
C TYR A 90 7.75 -12.11 -14.79
N THR A 91 6.70 -11.61 -15.46
CA THR A 91 5.44 -11.30 -14.77
C THR A 91 4.69 -12.59 -14.46
N LYS A 92 4.22 -12.70 -13.22
CA LYS A 92 3.36 -13.83 -12.80
C LYS A 92 1.91 -13.47 -13.07
N PRO A 93 1.28 -14.04 -14.10
CA PRO A 93 -0.11 -13.77 -14.40
C PRO A 93 -0.99 -14.34 -13.30
N THR A 94 -1.84 -13.51 -12.75
CA THR A 94 -2.88 -13.91 -11.82
C THR A 94 -4.25 -13.72 -12.47
N LYS A 95 -5.32 -14.20 -11.82
CA LYS A 95 -6.67 -13.96 -12.32
C LYS A 95 -7.10 -12.48 -12.27
N GLN A 96 -6.34 -11.62 -11.58
CA GLN A 96 -6.76 -10.27 -11.25
C GLN A 96 -5.74 -9.18 -11.64
N PHE A 97 -4.45 -9.48 -11.71
CA PHE A 97 -3.37 -8.58 -12.12
C PHE A 97 -2.09 -9.39 -12.31
N ASP A 98 -1.12 -8.82 -13.00
CA ASP A 98 0.21 -9.42 -13.10
C ASP A 98 1.09 -8.92 -11.95
N PHE A 99 2.07 -9.72 -11.53
CA PHE A 99 2.84 -9.47 -10.32
C PHE A 99 4.34 -9.71 -10.50
N LEU A 100 5.15 -8.82 -9.90
CA LEU A 100 6.59 -8.99 -9.72
C LEU A 100 6.93 -8.85 -8.23
N THR A 101 7.73 -9.75 -7.70
CA THR A 101 8.12 -9.74 -6.29
C THR A 101 9.55 -9.29 -6.07
N VAL A 102 9.78 -8.51 -5.02
CA VAL A 102 11.12 -8.10 -4.59
C VAL A 102 12.03 -9.28 -4.23
N LYS A 103 11.46 -10.43 -3.87
CA LYS A 103 12.21 -11.65 -3.55
C LYS A 103 13.02 -12.18 -4.75
N GLU A 104 12.56 -11.91 -5.96
CA GLU A 104 13.17 -12.32 -7.22
C GLU A 104 13.92 -11.17 -7.92
N LEU A 105 13.91 -9.98 -7.33
CA LEU A 105 14.62 -8.82 -7.88
C LEU A 105 16.12 -9.01 -7.76
N LYS A 106 16.80 -9.06 -8.91
CA LYS A 106 18.27 -9.08 -8.97
C LYS A 106 18.80 -7.75 -8.43
N GLN A 107 19.71 -7.82 -7.46
CA GLN A 107 20.33 -6.64 -6.90
C GLN A 107 21.36 -6.08 -7.88
N GLY A 108 21.15 -4.86 -8.34
CA GLY A 108 22.09 -4.13 -9.18
C GLY A 108 22.17 -2.66 -8.77
N ALA A 109 23.36 -2.08 -8.84
CA ALA A 109 23.57 -0.64 -8.59
C ALA A 109 22.84 0.23 -9.61
N GLN A 110 22.50 -0.33 -10.75
CA GLN A 110 21.99 0.36 -11.94
C GLN A 110 20.58 0.93 -11.75
N VAL A 111 19.72 0.30 -10.94
CA VAL A 111 18.35 0.80 -10.66
C VAL A 111 18.33 2.19 -10.00
N ARG A 112 19.47 2.65 -9.47
CA ARG A 112 19.63 3.98 -8.89
C ARG A 112 19.92 5.07 -9.91
N GLU A 113 20.22 4.69 -11.14
CA GLU A 113 20.43 5.64 -12.22
C GLU A 113 19.11 6.05 -12.84
N PHE A 114 18.94 7.36 -13.04
CA PHE A 114 17.71 7.96 -13.53
C PHE A 114 17.16 7.34 -14.83
N GLY A 115 18.02 7.01 -15.77
CA GLY A 115 17.58 6.55 -17.08
C GLY A 115 17.02 5.13 -17.11
N ILE A 116 17.52 4.25 -16.26
CA ILE A 116 17.19 2.81 -16.31
C ILE A 116 15.74 2.57 -15.86
N LEU A 117 15.35 3.14 -14.72
CA LEU A 117 13.97 2.99 -14.25
C LEU A 117 12.94 3.62 -15.21
N GLN A 118 13.25 4.79 -15.78
CA GLN A 118 12.38 5.44 -16.75
C GLN A 118 12.20 4.59 -18.01
N GLN A 119 13.29 4.03 -18.55
CA GLN A 119 13.21 3.13 -19.71
C GLN A 119 12.41 1.88 -19.42
N ALA A 120 12.64 1.26 -18.25
CA ALA A 120 11.88 0.11 -17.81
C ALA A 120 10.38 0.40 -17.75
N ILE A 121 9.98 1.51 -17.14
CA ILE A 121 8.58 1.90 -17.04
C ILE A 121 7.98 2.18 -18.42
N LEU A 122 8.69 2.87 -19.31
CA LEU A 122 8.22 3.10 -20.67
C LEU A 122 7.99 1.80 -21.45
N MET A 123 8.81 0.77 -21.23
CA MET A 123 8.57 -0.55 -21.83
C MET A 123 7.35 -1.23 -21.21
N LEU A 124 7.21 -1.20 -19.89
CA LEU A 124 6.07 -1.77 -19.20
C LEU A 124 4.73 -1.07 -19.56
N GLU A 125 4.74 0.23 -19.79
CA GLU A 125 3.54 0.99 -20.21
C GLU A 125 3.03 0.61 -21.61
N GLN A 126 3.84 -0.07 -22.42
CA GLN A 126 3.38 -0.60 -23.72
C GLN A 126 2.44 -1.79 -23.53
N GLU A 127 2.60 -2.53 -22.44
CA GLU A 127 1.82 -3.73 -22.15
C GLU A 127 0.76 -3.50 -21.05
N PHE A 128 1.10 -2.71 -20.03
CA PHE A 128 0.25 -2.47 -18.87
C PHE A 128 -0.37 -1.07 -18.90
N THR A 129 -1.68 -1.01 -18.61
CA THR A 129 -2.39 0.28 -18.49
C THR A 129 -2.05 0.99 -17.19
N TYR A 130 -1.83 0.22 -16.12
CA TYR A 130 -1.43 0.72 -14.81
C TYR A 130 -0.29 -0.11 -14.25
N ILE A 131 0.66 0.59 -13.63
CA ILE A 131 1.78 0.02 -12.89
C ILE A 131 1.70 0.54 -11.47
N ILE A 132 1.69 -0.36 -10.48
CA ILE A 132 1.62 -0.01 -9.06
C ILE A 132 2.86 -0.55 -8.38
N PHE A 133 3.60 0.32 -7.73
CA PHE A 133 4.72 -0.06 -6.86
C PHE A 133 4.29 -0.09 -5.40
N ASP A 134 4.42 -1.23 -4.75
CA ASP A 134 4.36 -1.34 -3.29
C ASP A 134 5.74 -1.03 -2.72
N MET A 135 5.86 0.11 -2.06
CA MET A 135 7.14 0.67 -1.65
C MET A 135 7.47 0.33 -0.20
N PRO A 136 8.77 0.23 0.15
CA PRO A 136 9.17 0.10 1.54
C PRO A 136 8.78 1.34 2.34
N PRO A 137 8.67 1.21 3.70
CA PRO A 137 8.33 2.32 4.58
C PRO A 137 9.33 3.49 4.44
N LEU A 138 8.81 4.71 4.38
CA LEU A 138 9.62 5.93 4.16
C LEU A 138 10.64 6.21 5.26
N MET A 139 10.39 5.74 6.48
CA MET A 139 11.30 5.93 7.61
C MET A 139 12.33 4.80 7.74
N GLN A 140 12.20 3.73 6.98
CA GLN A 140 13.16 2.63 6.94
C GLN A 140 14.26 2.92 5.92
N ASN A 141 15.43 3.32 6.41
CA ASN A 141 16.58 3.55 5.56
C ASN A 141 17.29 2.23 5.23
N ASN A 142 17.05 1.70 4.05
CA ASN A 142 17.77 0.56 3.52
C ASN A 142 18.58 0.99 2.29
N ARG A 143 19.87 0.60 2.23
CA ARG A 143 20.73 0.86 1.07
C ARG A 143 20.24 0.17 -0.21
N GLN A 144 19.37 -0.82 -0.08
CA GLN A 144 18.77 -1.54 -1.22
C GLN A 144 17.56 -0.81 -1.81
N ASN A 145 16.98 0.15 -1.08
CA ASN A 145 15.82 0.89 -1.56
C ASN A 145 16.22 1.81 -2.73
N ILE A 146 15.34 1.89 -3.72
CA ILE A 146 15.47 2.87 -4.80
C ILE A 146 15.26 4.27 -4.19
N PRO A 147 16.15 5.24 -4.47
CA PRO A 147 16.00 6.60 -3.94
C PRO A 147 14.68 7.25 -4.41
N LEU A 148 14.01 7.98 -3.52
CA LEU A 148 12.71 8.59 -3.81
C LEU A 148 12.73 9.52 -5.03
N HIS A 149 13.82 10.25 -5.26
CA HIS A 149 13.96 11.15 -6.40
C HIS A 149 14.09 10.38 -7.73
N VAL A 150 14.61 9.15 -7.71
CA VAL A 150 14.67 8.28 -8.89
C VAL A 150 13.26 7.73 -9.19
N ILE A 151 12.57 7.24 -8.17
CA ILE A 151 11.18 6.74 -8.30
C ILE A 151 10.27 7.86 -8.80
N SER A 152 10.32 9.05 -8.19
CA SER A 152 9.43 10.16 -8.56
C SER A 152 9.64 10.67 -9.99
N SER A 153 10.85 10.54 -10.53
CA SER A 153 11.14 10.93 -11.91
C SER A 153 10.53 9.99 -12.97
N ALA A 154 10.17 8.78 -12.55
CA ALA A 154 9.68 7.72 -13.42
C ALA A 154 8.21 7.37 -13.15
N THR A 155 7.56 7.99 -12.17
CA THR A 155 6.19 7.67 -11.75
C THR A 155 5.32 8.92 -11.66
N ASP A 156 4.00 8.76 -11.80
CA ASP A 156 3.06 9.88 -11.83
C ASP A 156 2.59 10.31 -10.45
N MET A 157 2.33 9.34 -9.55
CA MET A 157 1.61 9.61 -8.31
C MET A 157 2.20 8.84 -7.13
N ALA A 158 2.36 9.56 -6.00
CA ALA A 158 2.61 8.97 -4.69
C ALA A 158 1.30 8.88 -3.89
N ILE A 159 1.02 7.73 -3.33
CA ILE A 159 -0.09 7.47 -2.41
C ILE A 159 0.54 7.15 -1.06
N LEU A 160 0.38 8.04 -0.08
CA LEU A 160 0.85 7.84 1.28
C LEU A 160 -0.27 7.27 2.14
N ASN A 161 -0.12 6.03 2.58
CA ASN A 161 -1.04 5.42 3.53
C ASN A 161 -0.66 5.80 4.96
N VAL A 162 -1.63 6.36 5.68
CA VAL A 162 -1.54 6.71 7.09
C VAL A 162 -2.54 5.86 7.87
N ALA A 163 -2.07 5.03 8.79
CA ALA A 163 -2.93 4.16 9.58
C ALA A 163 -3.19 4.77 10.96
N LEU A 164 -4.45 5.03 11.26
CA LEU A 164 -4.87 5.53 12.57
C LEU A 164 -4.54 4.51 13.66
N GLY A 165 -3.85 4.99 14.71
CA GLY A 165 -3.41 4.16 15.84
C GLY A 165 -2.06 3.48 15.64
N ILE A 166 -1.45 3.59 14.46
CA ILE A 166 -0.06 3.19 14.19
C ILE A 166 0.81 4.44 14.08
N ASN A 167 0.41 5.37 13.22
CA ASN A 167 1.19 6.58 12.97
C ASN A 167 0.88 7.67 14.00
N ASN A 168 1.92 8.37 14.46
CA ASN A 168 1.80 9.64 15.15
C ASN A 168 1.95 10.82 14.18
N GLU A 169 1.62 12.02 14.63
CA GLU A 169 1.64 13.24 13.83
C GLU A 169 3.04 13.54 13.25
N GLU A 170 4.09 13.38 14.04
CA GLU A 170 5.47 13.61 13.60
C GLU A 170 5.88 12.68 12.46
N GLN A 171 5.55 11.39 12.56
CA GLN A 171 5.83 10.40 11.52
C GLN A 171 5.11 10.72 10.21
N VAL A 172 3.85 11.14 10.30
CA VAL A 172 3.06 11.57 9.15
C VAL A 172 3.69 12.80 8.51
N GLN A 173 4.03 13.83 9.31
CA GLN A 173 4.62 15.06 8.80
C GLN A 173 5.97 14.79 8.11
N ILE A 174 6.86 14.01 8.72
CA ILE A 174 8.15 13.63 8.12
C ILE A 174 7.93 12.90 6.79
N SER A 175 6.96 11.99 6.73
CA SER A 175 6.67 11.21 5.52
C SER A 175 6.11 12.07 4.40
N VAL A 176 5.19 12.98 4.71
CA VAL A 176 4.65 13.96 3.75
C VAL A 176 5.77 14.85 3.21
N ASP A 177 6.66 15.33 4.07
CA ASP A 177 7.77 16.19 3.66
C ASP A 177 8.78 15.44 2.77
N LYS A 178 9.05 14.15 3.04
CA LYS A 178 9.89 13.32 2.17
C LYS A 178 9.30 13.15 0.78
N VAL A 179 7.99 12.84 0.69
CA VAL A 179 7.31 12.67 -0.59
C VAL A 179 7.23 14.00 -1.36
N LYS A 180 6.95 15.12 -0.69
CA LYS A 180 6.98 16.46 -1.30
C LYS A 180 8.36 16.82 -1.83
N LYS A 181 9.42 16.59 -1.05
CA LYS A 181 10.81 16.86 -1.46
C LYS A 181 11.26 16.00 -2.64
N ALA A 182 10.70 14.82 -2.80
CA ALA A 182 10.97 13.95 -3.94
C ALA A 182 10.32 14.44 -5.24
N ASN A 183 9.42 15.43 -5.18
CA ASN A 183 8.81 16.10 -6.32
C ASN A 183 7.93 15.20 -7.19
N PHE A 184 7.11 14.34 -6.58
CA PHE A 184 6.07 13.61 -7.34
C PHE A 184 5.08 14.59 -7.97
N LYS A 185 4.63 14.26 -9.17
CA LYS A 185 3.64 15.07 -9.91
C LYS A 185 2.31 15.20 -9.17
N TYR A 186 1.86 14.08 -8.55
CA TYR A 186 0.66 14.04 -7.73
C TYR A 186 0.96 13.34 -6.41
N ILE A 187 0.35 13.83 -5.32
CA ILE A 187 0.46 13.24 -3.99
C ILE A 187 -0.96 13.09 -3.43
N GLU A 188 -1.29 11.88 -2.99
CA GLU A 188 -2.52 11.56 -2.27
C GLU A 188 -2.17 11.01 -0.89
N VAL A 189 -2.97 11.37 0.11
CA VAL A 189 -2.87 10.81 1.45
C VAL A 189 -4.14 10.02 1.73
N VAL A 190 -3.98 8.74 2.01
CA VAL A 190 -5.07 7.84 2.39
C VAL A 190 -5.00 7.60 3.88
N VAL A 191 -6.08 7.90 4.60
CA VAL A 191 -6.17 7.62 6.03
C VAL A 191 -6.96 6.33 6.22
N SER A 192 -6.30 5.30 6.73
CA SER A 192 -6.90 3.99 6.97
C SER A 192 -7.15 3.74 8.46
N GLN A 193 -8.29 3.11 8.76
CA GLN A 193 -8.65 2.67 10.12
C GLN A 193 -8.42 1.16 10.33
N PHE A 194 -7.70 0.56 9.44
CA PHE A 194 -7.49 -0.88 9.39
C PHE A 194 -6.94 -1.47 10.71
N ALA A 195 -6.08 -0.74 11.42
CA ALA A 195 -5.45 -1.20 12.67
C ALA A 195 -6.28 -0.85 13.93
N LEU A 196 -7.25 0.04 13.83
CA LEU A 196 -8.07 0.45 14.96
C LEU A 196 -9.48 -0.12 14.82
N PRO A 197 -9.91 -1.02 15.72
CA PRO A 197 -11.31 -1.41 15.78
C PRO A 197 -12.17 -0.17 16.10
N PRO A 198 -13.45 -0.19 15.72
CA PRO A 198 -14.40 0.87 16.07
C PRO A 198 -14.34 1.25 17.56
N LEU A 199 -14.71 2.48 17.88
CA LEU A 199 -14.57 3.02 19.23
C LEU A 199 -15.36 2.22 20.29
N GLY A 200 -16.52 1.67 19.92
CA GLY A 200 -17.37 0.89 20.80
C GLY A 200 -16.68 -0.34 21.41
N PRO A 201 -16.12 -1.26 20.62
CA PRO A 201 -15.33 -2.39 21.14
C PRO A 201 -14.17 -1.96 22.04
N ARG A 202 -13.42 -0.92 21.68
CA ARG A 202 -12.30 -0.40 22.48
C ARG A 202 -12.73 0.15 23.84
N LEU A 203 -13.86 0.88 23.86
CA LEU A 203 -14.44 1.38 25.12
C LEU A 203 -14.90 0.23 25.99
N ILE A 204 -15.54 -0.79 25.41
CA ILE A 204 -15.99 -1.97 26.15
C ILE A 204 -14.79 -2.69 26.79
N GLU A 205 -13.76 -2.95 26.03
CA GLU A 205 -12.53 -3.59 26.51
C GLU A 205 -11.86 -2.78 27.63
N SER A 206 -11.77 -1.46 27.47
CA SER A 206 -11.22 -0.56 28.49
C SER A 206 -12.05 -0.60 29.79
N ILE A 207 -13.37 -0.64 29.69
CA ILE A 207 -14.29 -0.76 30.84
C ILE A 207 -14.13 -2.13 31.50
N GLU A 208 -14.00 -3.17 30.73
CA GLU A 208 -13.81 -4.54 31.23
C GLU A 208 -12.51 -4.68 32.03
N HIS A 209 -11.46 -4.02 31.57
CA HIS A 209 -10.18 -4.02 32.25
C HIS A 209 -10.15 -3.14 33.51
N LYS A 210 -10.70 -1.91 33.44
CA LYS A 210 -10.58 -0.90 34.50
C LYS A 210 -11.63 -1.05 35.61
N LEU A 211 -12.81 -1.57 35.31
CA LEU A 211 -13.93 -1.67 36.26
C LEU A 211 -14.15 -3.08 36.78
N LYS A 212 -13.09 -3.82 37.04
CA LYS A 212 -13.16 -5.18 37.61
C LYS A 212 -13.85 -5.22 38.99
N CYS A 213 -13.68 -4.18 39.78
CA CYS A 213 -14.20 -4.12 41.18
C CYS A 213 -15.66 -3.62 41.25
N PHE A 214 -16.28 -3.15 40.14
CA PHE A 214 -17.64 -2.59 40.14
C PHE A 214 -18.53 -3.24 39.06
N PRO A 215 -19.00 -4.50 39.29
CA PRO A 215 -19.71 -5.25 38.23
C PRO A 215 -21.00 -4.58 37.74
N TRP A 216 -21.77 -3.98 38.63
CA TRP A 216 -23.03 -3.31 38.29
C TRP A 216 -22.82 -2.07 37.41
N LEU A 217 -21.77 -1.28 37.70
CA LEU A 217 -21.41 -0.10 36.91
C LEU A 217 -20.88 -0.49 35.52
N LYS A 218 -20.08 -1.56 35.47
CA LYS A 218 -19.58 -2.18 34.25
C LYS A 218 -20.72 -2.54 33.31
N VAL A 219 -21.71 -3.31 33.80
CA VAL A 219 -22.87 -3.74 32.99
C VAL A 219 -23.66 -2.54 32.48
N LYS A 220 -23.90 -1.52 33.33
CA LYS A 220 -24.65 -0.33 32.98
C LYS A 220 -23.94 0.48 31.87
N LEU A 221 -22.64 0.66 31.97
CA LEU A 221 -21.84 1.39 30.98
C LEU A 221 -21.75 0.64 29.65
N ILE A 222 -21.48 -0.67 29.67
CA ILE A 222 -21.44 -1.49 28.45
C ILE A 222 -22.79 -1.47 27.73
N THR A 223 -23.90 -1.55 28.50
CA THR A 223 -25.24 -1.47 27.91
C THR A 223 -25.52 -0.10 27.27
N ALA A 224 -25.06 0.99 27.91
CA ALA A 224 -25.19 2.33 27.35
C ALA A 224 -24.37 2.49 26.05
N ILE A 225 -23.14 1.98 26.01
CA ILE A 225 -22.29 2.00 24.81
C ILE A 225 -22.92 1.19 23.68
N LYS A 226 -23.42 -0.02 23.95
CA LYS A 226 -24.06 -0.89 22.95
C LYS A 226 -25.32 -0.28 22.32
N LYS A 227 -25.98 0.68 22.99
CA LYS A 227 -27.11 1.42 22.45
C LYS A 227 -26.71 2.49 21.42
N GLN A 228 -25.43 2.85 21.36
CA GLN A 228 -24.91 3.90 20.47
C GLN A 228 -24.34 3.28 19.20
N ASN A 229 -25.19 3.04 18.20
CA ASN A 229 -24.81 2.37 16.95
C ASN A 229 -23.62 3.06 16.22
N TRP A 230 -23.47 4.39 16.36
CA TRP A 230 -22.38 5.12 15.73
C TRP A 230 -20.99 4.75 16.27
N LEU A 231 -20.90 4.30 17.53
CA LEU A 231 -19.64 3.83 18.13
C LEU A 231 -19.09 2.52 17.52
N PHE A 232 -19.94 1.78 16.78
CA PHE A 232 -19.63 0.50 16.17
C PHE A 232 -19.47 0.60 14.65
N LYS A 233 -19.65 1.79 14.08
CA LYS A 233 -19.36 2.01 12.67
C LYS A 233 -17.86 2.27 12.52
N ALA A 234 -17.25 1.62 11.51
CA ALA A 234 -15.97 2.08 10.99
C ALA A 234 -16.21 3.48 10.38
N VAL A 235 -15.33 4.42 10.66
CA VAL A 235 -15.36 5.76 10.05
C VAL A 235 -14.82 5.65 8.63
#